data_f63cbce221954fa4f7fd7219e97e82c5
#
_entry.id   f63cbce221954fa4f7fd7219e97e82c5
#
_cell.length_a   1.000
_cell.length_b   1.000
_cell.length_c   1.000
_cell.angle_alpha   90.00
_cell.angle_beta   90.00
_cell.angle_gamma   90.00
#
_symmetry.space_group_name_H-M   'P 1'
#
loop_
_entity.id
_entity.type
_entity.pdbx_description
1 polymer ?
#
loop_
_entity_poly.entity_id
_entity_poly.type
_entity_poly.pdbx_seq_one_letter_code
_entity_poly.pdbx_strand_id
1 'polypeptide(L)'
;MGALDLIRNRDARAAQNVVGTDDYHFRDEKHHQASDFEVHAWGPSTDTRSSAGLRHDAREGVTEDAQPGVQKAEAVALVWSKKAAFGTYALVWLGFFILALQSSISSAIIQNVFANFSAAPQVSTANILSNVVAGVLKLPVAKILTLWGRTEGLLVFVAIYVLGIIILAACNGPDSYAAGYVLYWVGYDALYLILDIFIADTTGLRNRAFAFAFASTPFICTAFTGPLAAQSFLQTSGWRWSYGVFAIVAPVVFLPLAVVFKVHEKRAENEGIFRRRPSGRTTIESIIHYIHEFDIIGAFLLMAAFTLVLLPFSLTSYGAAQYNSATFIAMVIVGFLLFPTFAAWERFGARTHFIRWELLKDRTVLGACFLSALLFFSFYCWDLYLLNFCVVVFNLSIAMAGYVNQIFNVGSTFWSVLVGIVIRITRQFKYQTLFFGMPLLFLGSGLMIHFRGQNEDSTIGYVVMCQIFIAFGGSTLAIGQDMAVMAAADRESVPMMLSILSLSSSIGTAVGFAASASVFNNTFLKFLTRYLPESSKDLAADIYIKGYVEQITYPVGSEIRNAINQAWSEYMKYACILSTCVLVLGFPAVAVWRNYRLDRKQNKGVVL
;
A
#
# COMPACT_ATOMS: atom_id res chain seq x y z
N MET A 1 -31.82 35.95 -0.08
CA MET A 1 -30.39 36.17 0.16
C MET A 1 -29.96 35.02 1.05
N GLY A 2 -29.41 34.01 0.44
CA GLY A 2 -29.29 32.67 1.00
C GLY A 2 -27.87 32.33 1.43
N ALA A 3 -27.79 31.24 2.17
CA ALA A 3 -26.59 30.69 2.78
C ALA A 3 -25.36 30.50 1.84
N LEU A 4 -25.57 30.56 0.53
CA LEU A 4 -24.52 30.49 -0.51
C LEU A 4 -23.67 31.78 -0.61
N ASP A 5 -24.23 32.94 -0.26
CA ASP A 5 -23.49 34.20 -0.28
C ASP A 5 -22.57 34.37 0.93
N LEU A 6 -22.90 33.73 2.05
CA LEU A 6 -22.05 33.71 3.24
C LEU A 6 -20.80 32.83 3.06
N ILE A 7 -20.90 31.76 2.29
CA ILE A 7 -19.77 30.88 1.98
C ILE A 7 -18.82 31.57 1.00
N ARG A 8 -19.36 32.28 0.00
CA ARG A 8 -18.58 32.98 -1.03
C ARG A 8 -17.79 34.19 -0.46
N ASN A 9 -18.34 34.89 0.55
CA ASN A 9 -17.68 36.00 1.22
C ASN A 9 -16.62 35.54 2.24
N ARG A 10 -16.70 34.33 2.77
CA ARG A 10 -15.69 33.78 3.69
C ARG A 10 -14.42 33.38 2.95
N ASP A 11 -14.57 32.83 1.72
CA ASP A 11 -13.45 32.44 0.88
C ASP A 11 -12.70 33.66 0.29
N ALA A 12 -13.41 34.74 0.01
CA ALA A 12 -12.80 36.01 -0.45
C ALA A 12 -11.97 36.71 0.63
N ARG A 13 -12.37 36.64 1.90
CA ARG A 13 -11.60 37.18 3.03
C ARG A 13 -10.38 36.34 3.41
N ALA A 14 -10.44 35.01 3.18
CA ALA A 14 -9.28 34.15 3.38
C ALA A 14 -8.19 34.35 2.33
N ALA A 15 -8.58 34.76 1.10
CA ALA A 15 -7.63 35.07 0.03
C ALA A 15 -6.92 36.44 0.20
N GLN A 16 -7.53 37.38 0.91
CA GLN A 16 -6.94 38.72 1.17
C GLN A 16 -5.96 38.74 2.35
N ASN A 17 -6.01 37.77 3.26
CA ASN A 17 -5.11 37.72 4.43
C ASN A 17 -3.80 36.93 4.20
N VAL A 18 -3.51 36.53 2.96
CA VAL A 18 -2.24 35.85 2.59
C VAL A 18 -1.29 36.79 1.82
N VAL A 19 -1.68 38.03 1.58
CA VAL A 19 -0.83 39.05 0.97
C VAL A 19 -0.56 40.15 1.99
N GLY A 20 0.37 39.93 2.88
CA GLY A 20 0.84 40.96 3.81
C GLY A 20 1.62 40.36 4.97
N THR A 21 2.88 40.20 4.80
CA THR A 21 4.01 40.40 5.72
C THR A 21 5.19 39.52 5.26
N ASP A 22 6.11 40.14 4.54
CA ASP A 22 7.54 39.89 4.68
C ASP A 22 8.25 41.10 4.06
N ASP A 23 8.38 42.16 4.89
CA ASP A 23 9.38 43.18 4.72
C ASP A 23 10.72 42.63 5.20
N TYR A 24 11.61 42.31 4.28
CA TYR A 24 13.04 42.28 4.55
C TYR A 24 13.76 43.29 3.66
N HIS A 25 14.36 44.24 4.31
CA HIS A 25 15.26 45.26 3.81
C HIS A 25 16.28 44.70 2.82
N PHE A 26 16.30 45.26 1.61
CA PHE A 26 17.51 45.34 0.79
C PHE A 26 17.85 46.77 0.49
N ARG A 27 19.09 47.12 0.83
CA ARG A 27 19.76 48.41 0.69
C ARG A 27 19.92 48.77 -0.79
N ASP A 28 19.64 50.03 -1.08
CA ASP A 28 19.96 50.71 -2.34
C ASP A 28 21.42 50.63 -2.73
N GLU A 29 21.68 50.26 -3.97
CA GLU A 29 22.78 50.84 -4.77
C GLU A 29 22.27 51.14 -6.18
N LYS A 30 22.15 52.45 -6.45
CA LYS A 30 21.92 53.05 -7.76
C LYS A 30 23.24 53.01 -8.54
N HIS A 31 23.22 52.69 -9.84
CA HIS A 31 23.81 53.51 -10.88
C HIS A 31 23.45 53.03 -12.31
N HIS A 32 22.79 53.92 -13.05
CA HIS A 32 22.94 54.33 -14.47
C HIS A 32 23.24 53.23 -15.54
N GLN A 33 22.42 53.03 -16.54
CA GLN A 33 22.31 53.88 -17.73
C GLN A 33 21.21 53.36 -18.67
N ALA A 34 20.49 54.31 -19.27
CA ALA A 34 19.57 54.12 -20.38
C ALA A 34 20.38 54.04 -21.69
N SER A 35 19.95 53.24 -22.64
CA SER A 35 19.73 53.62 -24.03
C SER A 35 19.57 52.40 -24.94
N ASP A 36 18.70 52.57 -25.88
CA ASP A 36 18.60 52.07 -27.24
C ASP A 36 17.70 50.83 -27.50
N PHE A 37 16.52 51.23 -27.94
CA PHE A 37 15.63 50.42 -28.77
C PHE A 37 16.26 50.28 -30.17
N GLU A 38 16.57 49.04 -30.59
CA GLU A 38 16.74 48.73 -32.02
C GLU A 38 15.88 47.52 -32.41
N VAL A 39 14.99 47.82 -33.34
CA VAL A 39 14.14 46.84 -34.05
C VAL A 39 15.03 46.12 -35.07
N HIS A 40 15.27 44.84 -34.93
CA HIS A 40 15.87 44.03 -35.98
C HIS A 40 14.96 42.94 -36.51
N ALA A 41 14.89 42.96 -37.82
CA ALA A 41 14.11 42.17 -38.75
C ALA A 41 14.35 40.65 -38.63
N TRP A 42 13.32 39.90 -38.95
CA TRP A 42 13.31 38.44 -39.13
C TRP A 42 14.24 38.03 -40.30
N GLY A 43 15.27 37.22 -39.99
CA GLY A 43 16.01 36.39 -40.91
C GLY A 43 16.13 34.97 -40.34
N PRO A 44 16.16 33.91 -41.16
CA PRO A 44 16.22 32.54 -40.67
C PRO A 44 17.60 32.22 -40.11
N SER A 45 17.76 32.20 -38.79
CA SER A 45 19.00 31.76 -38.15
C SER A 45 18.99 30.24 -37.98
N THR A 46 19.93 29.61 -38.65
CA THR A 46 20.40 28.25 -38.39
C THR A 46 20.88 28.16 -36.95
N ASP A 47 20.05 27.59 -36.08
CA ASP A 47 20.34 27.38 -34.66
C ASP A 47 21.38 26.25 -34.48
N THR A 48 22.65 26.60 -34.56
CA THR A 48 23.73 25.86 -33.91
C THR A 48 23.81 26.31 -32.44
N ARG A 49 22.84 25.94 -31.62
CA ARG A 49 23.00 25.98 -30.16
C ARG A 49 24.12 25.02 -29.80
N SER A 50 25.25 25.55 -29.38
CA SER A 50 26.41 24.77 -28.95
C SER A 50 25.98 23.82 -27.80
N SER A 51 26.46 22.58 -27.85
CA SER A 51 26.25 21.57 -26.81
C SER A 51 26.63 22.04 -25.40
N ALA A 52 27.36 23.13 -25.26
CA ALA A 52 27.74 23.77 -24.00
C ALA A 52 26.60 24.58 -23.39
N GLY A 53 25.75 25.27 -24.18
CA GLY A 53 24.58 26.00 -23.66
C GLY A 53 23.49 25.09 -23.14
N LEU A 54 23.23 23.96 -23.83
CA LEU A 54 22.30 22.91 -23.34
C LEU A 54 22.77 22.26 -22.04
N ARG A 55 24.07 22.15 -21.81
CA ARG A 55 24.67 21.63 -20.57
C ARG A 55 24.57 22.60 -19.40
N HIS A 56 24.59 23.89 -19.63
CA HIS A 56 24.43 24.91 -18.58
C HIS A 56 22.98 24.97 -18.12
N ASP A 57 22.02 25.03 -19.06
CA ASP A 57 20.57 25.03 -18.76
C ASP A 57 20.12 23.74 -18.05
N ALA A 58 20.76 22.59 -18.36
CA ALA A 58 20.45 21.31 -17.72
C ALA A 58 20.97 21.23 -16.27
N ARG A 59 22.11 21.88 -15.94
CA ARG A 59 22.62 21.96 -14.56
C ARG A 59 21.73 22.80 -13.65
N GLU A 60 21.14 23.87 -14.15
CA GLU A 60 20.17 24.67 -13.42
C GLU A 60 18.88 23.89 -13.10
N GLY A 61 18.64 22.75 -13.74
CA GLY A 61 17.49 21.88 -13.53
C GLY A 61 17.56 20.96 -12.30
N VAL A 62 18.75 20.63 -11.77
CA VAL A 62 18.93 19.73 -10.60
C VAL A 62 19.00 20.56 -9.31
N THR A 63 18.30 20.11 -8.26
CA THR A 63 18.31 20.79 -6.96
C THR A 63 19.60 20.48 -6.20
N GLU A 64 20.47 21.49 -5.99
CA GLU A 64 21.80 21.30 -5.39
C GLU A 64 21.77 20.81 -3.94
N ASP A 65 20.76 21.22 -3.16
CA ASP A 65 20.59 20.89 -1.74
C ASP A 65 19.83 19.56 -1.52
N ALA A 66 19.33 18.92 -2.58
CA ALA A 66 18.61 17.66 -2.47
C ALA A 66 19.55 16.48 -2.15
N GLN A 67 19.01 15.42 -1.57
CA GLN A 67 19.76 14.19 -1.29
C GLN A 67 20.27 13.53 -2.58
N PRO A 68 21.43 12.82 -2.53
CA PRO A 68 22.09 12.30 -3.73
C PRO A 68 21.22 11.41 -4.64
N GLY A 69 20.36 10.58 -4.05
CA GLY A 69 19.44 9.72 -4.81
C GLY A 69 18.31 10.50 -5.50
N VAL A 70 17.88 11.63 -4.90
CA VAL A 70 16.90 12.54 -5.50
C VAL A 70 17.55 13.32 -6.64
N GLN A 71 18.78 13.82 -6.44
CA GLN A 71 19.57 14.46 -7.51
C GLN A 71 19.77 13.55 -8.71
N LYS A 72 20.07 12.26 -8.47
CA LYS A 72 20.17 11.25 -9.53
C LYS A 72 18.83 11.11 -10.28
N ALA A 73 17.70 11.03 -9.58
CA ALA A 73 16.38 10.89 -10.20
C ALA A 73 16.01 12.14 -11.03
N GLU A 74 16.37 13.35 -10.55
CA GLU A 74 16.19 14.59 -11.29
C GLU A 74 17.07 14.64 -12.55
N ALA A 75 18.34 14.27 -12.43
CA ALA A 75 19.28 14.21 -13.56
C ALA A 75 18.81 13.21 -14.62
N VAL A 76 18.35 12.04 -14.21
CA VAL A 76 17.78 11.03 -15.09
C VAL A 76 16.52 11.55 -15.79
N ALA A 77 15.64 12.25 -15.09
CA ALA A 77 14.42 12.83 -15.68
C ALA A 77 14.72 13.87 -16.78
N LEU A 78 15.85 14.58 -16.69
CA LEU A 78 16.29 15.56 -17.70
C LEU A 78 16.84 14.91 -18.98
N VAL A 79 17.40 13.71 -18.87
CA VAL A 79 18.05 12.98 -19.99
C VAL A 79 17.05 12.10 -20.75
N TRP A 80 15.89 11.83 -20.18
CA TRP A 80 14.91 10.92 -20.78
C TRP A 80 14.27 11.49 -22.04
N SER A 81 14.26 10.69 -23.10
CA SER A 81 13.43 10.96 -24.27
C SER A 81 12.01 10.42 -24.05
N LYS A 82 11.00 11.03 -24.68
CA LYS A 82 9.61 10.55 -24.59
C LYS A 82 9.47 9.08 -25.00
N LYS A 83 10.22 8.62 -26.02
CA LYS A 83 10.20 7.21 -26.48
C LYS A 83 10.77 6.26 -25.43
N ALA A 84 11.89 6.64 -24.80
CA ALA A 84 12.50 5.85 -23.72
C ALA A 84 11.57 5.78 -22.49
N ALA A 85 10.93 6.90 -22.15
CA ALA A 85 9.94 6.94 -21.06
C ALA A 85 8.81 5.94 -21.31
N PHE A 86 8.18 5.93 -22.51
CA PHE A 86 7.14 4.97 -22.84
C PHE A 86 7.61 3.51 -22.77
N GLY A 87 8.82 3.19 -23.27
CA GLY A 87 9.39 1.84 -23.14
C GLY A 87 9.58 1.42 -21.68
N THR A 88 10.01 2.35 -20.82
CA THR A 88 10.16 2.06 -19.40
C THR A 88 8.82 1.91 -18.69
N TYR A 89 7.80 2.68 -19.07
CA TYR A 89 6.44 2.46 -18.55
C TYR A 89 5.89 1.07 -18.88
N ALA A 90 6.22 0.51 -20.06
CA ALA A 90 5.85 -0.87 -20.39
C ALA A 90 6.53 -1.88 -19.46
N LEU A 91 7.82 -1.68 -19.12
CA LEU A 91 8.54 -2.52 -18.16
C LEU A 91 8.00 -2.35 -16.73
N VAL A 92 7.67 -1.14 -16.31
CA VAL A 92 7.03 -0.84 -15.02
C VAL A 92 5.68 -1.54 -14.93
N TRP A 93 4.86 -1.45 -15.98
CA TRP A 93 3.57 -2.14 -16.05
C TRP A 93 3.75 -3.67 -15.97
N LEU A 94 4.75 -4.22 -16.65
CA LEU A 94 5.09 -5.65 -16.56
C LEU A 94 5.55 -6.03 -15.14
N GLY A 95 6.30 -5.15 -14.47
CA GLY A 95 6.67 -5.32 -13.06
C GLY A 95 5.43 -5.41 -12.15
N PHE A 96 4.47 -4.49 -12.29
CA PHE A 96 3.20 -4.55 -11.57
C PHE A 96 2.40 -5.82 -11.92
N PHE A 97 2.43 -6.26 -13.19
CA PHE A 97 1.76 -7.49 -13.60
C PHE A 97 2.30 -8.72 -12.87
N ILE A 98 3.64 -8.86 -12.78
CA ILE A 98 4.27 -9.99 -12.09
C ILE A 98 3.98 -9.95 -10.59
N LEU A 99 4.06 -8.78 -9.96
CA LEU A 99 3.72 -8.61 -8.54
C LEU A 99 2.25 -8.95 -8.28
N ALA A 100 1.34 -8.42 -9.08
CA ALA A 100 -0.10 -8.67 -8.95
C ALA A 100 -0.45 -10.14 -9.18
N LEU A 101 0.16 -10.79 -10.18
CA LEU A 101 -0.08 -12.21 -10.47
C LEU A 101 0.38 -13.09 -9.31
N GLN A 102 1.60 -12.86 -8.81
CA GLN A 102 2.14 -13.63 -7.68
C GLN A 102 1.31 -13.43 -6.40
N SER A 103 0.92 -12.18 -6.11
CA SER A 103 0.07 -11.87 -4.95
C SER A 103 -1.29 -12.56 -5.06
N SER A 104 -1.92 -12.56 -6.23
CA SER A 104 -3.20 -13.23 -6.48
C SER A 104 -3.11 -14.75 -6.32
N ILE A 105 -2.03 -15.37 -6.81
CA ILE A 105 -1.78 -16.80 -6.62
C ILE A 105 -1.53 -17.10 -5.15
N SER A 106 -0.67 -16.32 -4.48
CA SER A 106 -0.31 -16.52 -3.07
C SER A 106 -1.53 -16.42 -2.15
N SER A 107 -2.41 -15.45 -2.35
CA SER A 107 -3.64 -15.28 -1.56
C SER A 107 -4.61 -16.46 -1.70
N ALA A 108 -4.68 -17.06 -2.90
CA ALA A 108 -5.53 -18.23 -3.15
C ALA A 108 -4.95 -19.53 -2.55
N ILE A 109 -3.62 -19.64 -2.44
CA ILE A 109 -2.94 -20.87 -2.02
C ILE A 109 -2.69 -20.92 -0.50
N ILE A 110 -2.47 -19.79 0.16
CA ILE A 110 -2.03 -19.72 1.56
C ILE A 110 -2.89 -20.57 2.52
N GLN A 111 -4.21 -20.56 2.33
CA GLN A 111 -5.14 -21.35 3.15
C GLN A 111 -4.89 -22.85 2.99
N ASN A 112 -4.62 -23.33 1.76
CA ASN A 112 -4.29 -24.72 1.48
C ASN A 112 -2.95 -25.14 2.09
N VAL A 113 -1.95 -24.26 2.04
CA VAL A 113 -0.62 -24.53 2.59
C VAL A 113 -0.70 -24.77 4.10
N PHE A 114 -1.39 -23.89 4.82
CA PHE A 114 -1.55 -24.04 6.26
C PHE A 114 -2.47 -25.21 6.64
N ALA A 115 -3.48 -25.52 5.82
CA ALA A 115 -4.29 -26.73 5.99
C ALA A 115 -3.45 -28.01 5.85
N ASN A 116 -2.54 -28.07 4.85
CA ASN A 116 -1.62 -29.19 4.66
C ASN A 116 -0.65 -29.38 5.84
N PHE A 117 -0.31 -28.29 6.55
CA PHE A 117 0.48 -28.36 7.78
C PHE A 117 -0.37 -28.62 9.03
N SER A 118 -1.70 -28.86 8.91
CA SER A 118 -2.65 -28.96 10.02
C SER A 118 -2.59 -27.74 10.96
N ALA A 119 -2.40 -26.56 10.38
CA ALA A 119 -2.17 -25.30 11.07
C ALA A 119 -3.05 -24.17 10.51
N ALA A 120 -4.27 -24.48 10.04
CA ALA A 120 -5.16 -23.52 9.39
C ALA A 120 -5.38 -22.21 10.17
N PRO A 121 -5.52 -22.17 11.51
CA PRO A 121 -5.64 -20.94 12.27
C PRO A 121 -4.39 -20.04 12.22
N GLN A 122 -3.19 -20.58 11.90
CA GLN A 122 -1.93 -19.82 11.86
C GLN A 122 -1.79 -18.88 10.66
N VAL A 123 -2.69 -18.94 9.69
CA VAL A 123 -2.71 -18.01 8.55
C VAL A 123 -2.74 -16.55 9.00
N SER A 124 -3.53 -16.24 10.03
CA SER A 124 -3.62 -14.87 10.58
C SER A 124 -2.28 -14.39 11.17
N THR A 125 -1.54 -15.27 11.83
CA THR A 125 -0.21 -14.97 12.38
C THR A 125 0.77 -14.56 11.29
N ALA A 126 0.86 -15.35 10.19
CA ALA A 126 1.73 -15.03 9.06
C ALA A 126 1.35 -13.68 8.41
N ASN A 127 0.06 -13.40 8.26
CA ASN A 127 -0.44 -12.15 7.69
C ASN A 127 -0.15 -10.94 8.62
N ILE A 128 -0.33 -11.05 9.93
CA ILE A 128 -0.02 -9.96 10.88
C ILE A 128 1.47 -9.64 10.83
N LEU A 129 2.34 -10.65 10.98
CA LEU A 129 3.79 -10.47 10.97
C LEU A 129 4.27 -9.84 9.67
N SER A 130 3.83 -10.34 8.52
CA SER A 130 4.24 -9.81 7.22
C SER A 130 3.83 -8.35 7.04
N ASN A 131 2.60 -7.99 7.40
CA ASN A 131 2.12 -6.61 7.24
C ASN A 131 2.78 -5.63 8.21
N VAL A 132 3.04 -6.03 9.45
CA VAL A 132 3.77 -5.18 10.41
C VAL A 132 5.20 -4.95 9.96
N VAL A 133 5.94 -6.03 9.65
CA VAL A 133 7.36 -5.93 9.30
C VAL A 133 7.53 -5.21 7.96
N ALA A 134 6.79 -5.62 6.92
CA ALA A 134 6.86 -4.97 5.61
C ALA A 134 6.41 -3.50 5.69
N GLY A 135 5.35 -3.21 6.46
CA GLY A 135 4.85 -1.85 6.62
C GLY A 135 5.87 -0.91 7.26
N VAL A 136 6.49 -1.32 8.36
CA VAL A 136 7.53 -0.49 9.05
C VAL A 136 8.75 -0.31 8.17
N LEU A 137 9.19 -1.36 7.47
CA LEU A 137 10.37 -1.29 6.59
C LEU A 137 10.18 -0.41 5.36
N LYS A 138 8.95 -0.01 4.99
CA LYS A 138 8.71 0.98 3.91
C LYS A 138 9.41 2.33 4.15
N LEU A 139 9.57 2.75 5.41
CA LEU A 139 10.29 3.99 5.72
C LEU A 139 11.79 3.88 5.44
N PRO A 140 12.52 2.86 5.93
CA PRO A 140 13.89 2.60 5.48
C PRO A 140 14.01 2.43 3.96
N VAL A 141 13.06 1.78 3.30
CA VAL A 141 13.04 1.66 1.82
C VAL A 141 13.04 3.04 1.16
N ALA A 142 12.17 3.94 1.59
CA ALA A 142 12.14 5.30 1.04
C ALA A 142 13.46 6.04 1.27
N LYS A 143 14.08 5.90 2.44
CA LYS A 143 15.40 6.48 2.73
C LYS A 143 16.50 5.87 1.85
N ILE A 144 16.50 4.56 1.61
CA ILE A 144 17.42 3.91 0.67
C ILE A 144 17.29 4.53 -0.72
N LEU A 145 16.07 4.74 -1.19
CA LEU A 145 15.80 5.33 -2.49
C LEU A 145 16.24 6.79 -2.59
N THR A 146 16.13 7.56 -1.52
CA THR A 146 16.55 8.97 -1.49
C THR A 146 18.06 9.13 -1.35
N LEU A 147 18.76 8.18 -0.71
CA LEU A 147 20.20 8.22 -0.47
C LEU A 147 21.00 7.54 -1.60
N TRP A 148 20.66 6.32 -1.96
CA TRP A 148 21.43 5.50 -2.91
C TRP A 148 20.93 5.70 -4.35
N GLY A 149 19.63 5.88 -4.52
CA GLY A 149 18.98 5.99 -5.82
C GLY A 149 18.03 4.83 -6.12
N ARG A 150 17.28 4.99 -7.21
CA ARG A 150 16.20 4.04 -7.57
C ARG A 150 16.76 2.72 -8.09
N THR A 151 17.91 2.74 -8.77
CA THR A 151 18.54 1.54 -9.35
C THR A 151 19.08 0.60 -8.28
N GLU A 152 19.84 1.13 -7.34
CA GLU A 152 20.44 0.36 -6.25
C GLU A 152 19.35 -0.22 -5.34
N GLY A 153 18.32 0.59 -5.01
CA GLY A 153 17.18 0.13 -4.25
C GLY A 153 16.43 -1.01 -4.94
N LEU A 154 16.16 -0.88 -6.25
CA LEU A 154 15.49 -1.93 -7.03
C LEU A 154 16.25 -3.27 -6.95
N LEU A 155 17.56 -3.26 -7.14
CA LEU A 155 18.38 -4.48 -7.12
C LEU A 155 18.37 -5.17 -5.74
N VAL A 156 18.48 -4.40 -4.66
CA VAL A 156 18.45 -4.93 -3.28
C VAL A 156 17.11 -5.60 -3.00
N PHE A 157 16.00 -4.92 -3.33
CA PHE A 157 14.68 -5.44 -3.00
C PHE A 157 14.20 -6.55 -3.93
N VAL A 158 14.67 -6.62 -5.18
CA VAL A 158 14.50 -7.81 -6.03
C VAL A 158 15.19 -9.01 -5.40
N ALA A 159 16.41 -8.84 -4.86
CA ALA A 159 17.12 -9.93 -4.20
C ALA A 159 16.38 -10.43 -2.94
N ILE A 160 15.86 -9.51 -2.10
CA ILE A 160 15.06 -9.86 -0.90
C ILE A 160 13.77 -10.57 -1.30
N TYR A 161 13.06 -10.07 -2.33
CA TYR A 161 11.84 -10.66 -2.84
C TYR A 161 12.06 -12.09 -3.34
N VAL A 162 13.08 -12.30 -4.16
CA VAL A 162 13.44 -13.63 -4.68
C VAL A 162 13.87 -14.58 -3.56
N LEU A 163 14.63 -14.10 -2.58
CA LEU A 163 15.02 -14.89 -1.40
C LEU A 163 13.76 -15.36 -0.63
N GLY A 164 12.80 -14.45 -0.39
CA GLY A 164 11.54 -14.79 0.25
C GLY A 164 10.78 -15.88 -0.50
N ILE A 165 10.66 -15.75 -1.82
CA ILE A 165 10.01 -16.75 -2.68
C ILE A 165 10.74 -18.10 -2.66
N ILE A 166 12.06 -18.12 -2.67
CA ILE A 166 12.85 -19.38 -2.58
C ILE A 166 12.58 -20.08 -1.26
N ILE A 167 12.55 -19.32 -0.14
CA ILE A 167 12.24 -19.90 1.17
C ILE A 167 10.82 -20.46 1.19
N LEU A 168 9.83 -19.77 0.62
CA LEU A 168 8.45 -20.25 0.50
C LEU A 168 8.37 -21.54 -0.31
N ALA A 169 9.10 -21.64 -1.41
CA ALA A 169 9.14 -22.86 -2.24
C ALA A 169 9.80 -24.05 -1.52
N ALA A 170 10.79 -23.78 -0.66
CA ALA A 170 11.60 -24.81 0.01
C ALA A 170 11.15 -25.16 1.45
N CYS A 171 10.18 -24.44 2.02
CA CYS A 171 9.79 -24.60 3.43
C CYS A 171 9.13 -25.95 3.72
N ASN A 172 9.34 -26.47 4.95
CA ASN A 172 8.82 -27.76 5.39
C ASN A 172 7.86 -27.67 6.59
N GLY A 173 7.50 -26.45 7.04
CA GLY A 173 6.59 -26.25 8.15
C GLY A 173 6.02 -24.84 8.18
N PRO A 174 5.00 -24.57 9.05
CA PRO A 174 4.29 -23.30 9.11
C PRO A 174 5.21 -22.14 9.53
N ASP A 175 6.16 -22.37 10.45
CA ASP A 175 7.07 -21.33 10.93
C ASP A 175 8.04 -20.88 9.85
N SER A 176 8.63 -21.83 9.11
CA SER A 176 9.52 -21.53 7.98
C SER A 176 8.77 -20.87 6.83
N TYR A 177 7.50 -21.24 6.62
CA TYR A 177 6.64 -20.56 5.67
C TYR A 177 6.37 -19.12 6.10
N ALA A 178 6.02 -18.89 7.37
CA ALA A 178 5.78 -17.55 7.89
C ALA A 178 7.01 -16.64 7.75
N ALA A 179 8.22 -17.16 8.03
CA ALA A 179 9.47 -16.43 7.85
C ALA A 179 9.72 -16.05 6.37
N GLY A 180 9.55 -16.99 5.45
CA GLY A 180 9.63 -16.73 4.01
C GLY A 180 8.57 -15.72 3.53
N TYR A 181 7.37 -15.81 4.09
CA TYR A 181 6.25 -14.94 3.78
C TYR A 181 6.50 -13.49 4.21
N VAL A 182 7.14 -13.28 5.35
CA VAL A 182 7.58 -11.94 5.77
C VAL A 182 8.59 -11.35 4.79
N LEU A 183 9.63 -12.09 4.40
CA LEU A 183 10.63 -11.61 3.43
C LEU A 183 10.00 -11.34 2.06
N TYR A 184 9.10 -12.22 1.61
CA TYR A 184 8.34 -12.04 0.38
C TYR A 184 7.58 -10.70 0.39
N TRP A 185 6.82 -10.40 1.46
CA TRP A 185 6.04 -9.15 1.55
C TRP A 185 6.92 -7.92 1.70
N VAL A 186 8.05 -8.01 2.42
CA VAL A 186 9.03 -6.92 2.50
C VAL A 186 9.56 -6.58 1.10
N GLY A 187 9.95 -7.59 0.33
CA GLY A 187 10.40 -7.39 -1.06
C GLY A 187 9.28 -6.87 -1.97
N TYR A 188 8.08 -7.45 -1.88
CA TYR A 188 6.90 -7.06 -2.65
C TYR A 188 6.54 -5.59 -2.43
N ASP A 189 6.36 -5.18 -1.18
CA ASP A 189 5.96 -3.83 -0.81
C ASP A 189 7.02 -2.80 -1.19
N ALA A 190 8.30 -3.15 -1.05
CA ALA A 190 9.40 -2.30 -1.46
C ALA A 190 9.43 -2.12 -2.98
N LEU A 191 9.29 -3.19 -3.76
CA LEU A 191 9.24 -3.11 -5.22
C LEU A 191 8.02 -2.31 -5.69
N TYR A 192 6.87 -2.53 -5.09
CA TYR A 192 5.66 -1.76 -5.38
C TYR A 192 5.89 -0.26 -5.14
N LEU A 193 6.44 0.10 -3.97
CA LEU A 193 6.77 1.49 -3.64
C LEU A 193 7.79 2.11 -4.60
N ILE A 194 8.81 1.35 -5.05
CA ILE A 194 9.82 1.82 -6.03
C ILE A 194 9.15 2.16 -7.36
N LEU A 195 8.26 1.31 -7.84
CA LEU A 195 7.50 1.55 -9.07
C LEU A 195 6.58 2.76 -8.95
N ASP A 196 5.91 2.93 -7.80
CA ASP A 196 5.07 4.09 -7.50
C ASP A 196 5.88 5.39 -7.47
N ILE A 197 7.05 5.39 -6.81
CA ILE A 197 7.94 6.54 -6.77
C ILE A 197 8.43 6.90 -8.18
N PHE A 198 8.74 5.90 -9.01
CA PHE A 198 9.11 6.12 -10.40
C PHE A 198 7.99 6.84 -11.18
N ILE A 199 6.74 6.41 -11.01
CA ILE A 199 5.58 7.09 -11.60
C ILE A 199 5.47 8.52 -11.08
N ALA A 200 5.63 8.72 -9.77
CA ALA A 200 5.58 10.05 -9.14
C ALA A 200 6.70 10.97 -9.65
N ASP A 201 7.91 10.44 -9.90
CA ASP A 201 9.06 11.20 -10.39
C ASP A 201 8.89 11.63 -11.88
N THR A 202 8.18 10.83 -12.68
CA THR A 202 8.06 11.03 -14.14
C THR A 202 6.73 11.62 -14.60
N THR A 203 5.74 11.77 -13.70
CA THR A 203 4.42 12.35 -14.02
C THR A 203 4.19 13.68 -13.31
N GLY A 204 3.56 14.62 -14.04
CA GLY A 204 3.08 15.87 -13.43
C GLY A 204 1.92 15.62 -12.47
N LEU A 205 1.78 16.44 -11.42
CA LEU A 205 0.77 16.27 -10.36
C LEU A 205 -0.65 16.12 -10.92
N ARG A 206 -0.97 16.84 -12.00
CA ARG A 206 -2.28 16.77 -12.68
C ARG A 206 -2.57 15.40 -13.32
N ASN A 207 -1.55 14.77 -13.89
CA ASN A 207 -1.69 13.49 -14.60
C ASN A 207 -1.37 12.28 -13.71
N ARG A 208 -0.79 12.53 -12.53
CA ARG A 208 -0.27 11.50 -11.61
C ARG A 208 -1.34 10.51 -11.18
N ALA A 209 -2.54 10.98 -10.81
CA ALA A 209 -3.66 10.11 -10.44
C ALA A 209 -4.05 9.14 -11.57
N PHE A 210 -4.07 9.62 -12.81
CA PHE A 210 -4.32 8.77 -13.97
C PHE A 210 -3.18 7.76 -14.21
N ALA A 211 -1.92 8.17 -14.04
CA ALA A 211 -0.77 7.29 -14.21
C ALA A 211 -0.73 6.17 -13.16
N PHE A 212 -1.04 6.46 -11.89
CA PHE A 212 -1.18 5.45 -10.84
C PHE A 212 -2.32 4.47 -11.15
N ALA A 213 -3.47 4.99 -11.56
CA ALA A 213 -4.61 4.17 -11.94
C ALA A 213 -4.29 3.25 -13.14
N PHE A 214 -3.60 3.77 -14.16
CA PHE A 214 -3.15 2.98 -15.31
C PHE A 214 -2.14 1.90 -14.90
N ALA A 215 -1.20 2.22 -14.02
CA ALA A 215 -0.21 1.26 -13.52
C ALA A 215 -0.85 0.10 -12.74
N SER A 216 -2.03 0.32 -12.14
CA SER A 216 -2.79 -0.72 -11.42
C SER A 216 -3.63 -1.62 -12.35
N THR A 217 -3.73 -1.33 -13.65
CA THR A 217 -4.55 -2.13 -14.60
C THR A 217 -4.17 -3.62 -14.69
N PRO A 218 -2.92 -4.07 -14.42
CA PRO A 218 -2.59 -5.50 -14.36
C PRO A 218 -3.45 -6.30 -13.38
N PHE A 219 -3.91 -5.69 -12.29
CA PHE A 219 -4.78 -6.36 -11.32
C PHE A 219 -6.09 -6.86 -11.93
N ILE A 220 -6.58 -6.26 -13.01
CA ILE A 220 -7.76 -6.75 -13.74
C ILE A 220 -7.49 -8.12 -14.36
N CYS A 221 -6.37 -8.26 -15.08
CA CYS A 221 -6.02 -9.52 -15.73
C CYS A 221 -5.68 -10.60 -14.70
N THR A 222 -4.94 -10.23 -13.66
CA THR A 222 -4.44 -11.18 -12.66
C THR A 222 -5.53 -11.66 -11.70
N ALA A 223 -6.61 -10.90 -11.55
CA ALA A 223 -7.79 -11.31 -10.79
C ALA A 223 -8.43 -12.59 -11.38
N PHE A 224 -8.39 -12.76 -12.70
CA PHE A 224 -8.92 -13.97 -13.36
C PHE A 224 -7.86 -15.06 -13.54
N THR A 225 -6.64 -14.67 -13.91
CA THR A 225 -5.56 -15.65 -14.16
C THR A 225 -4.96 -16.22 -12.89
N GLY A 226 -4.92 -15.43 -11.79
CA GLY A 226 -4.33 -15.85 -10.51
C GLY A 226 -5.02 -17.06 -9.87
N PRO A 227 -6.34 -17.02 -9.60
CA PRO A 227 -7.07 -18.15 -9.02
C PRO A 227 -7.04 -19.42 -9.90
N LEU A 228 -7.11 -19.26 -11.24
CA LEU A 228 -6.97 -20.37 -12.18
C LEU A 228 -5.57 -20.98 -12.12
N ALA A 229 -4.53 -20.17 -12.11
CA ALA A 229 -3.16 -20.65 -11.97
C ALA A 229 -2.95 -21.33 -10.61
N ALA A 230 -3.48 -20.77 -9.52
CA ALA A 230 -3.43 -21.35 -8.19
C ALA A 230 -4.08 -22.75 -8.18
N GLN A 231 -5.27 -22.88 -8.74
CA GLN A 231 -5.95 -24.18 -8.85
C GLN A 231 -5.14 -25.17 -9.69
N SER A 232 -4.59 -24.74 -10.84
CA SER A 232 -3.75 -25.58 -11.68
C SER A 232 -2.50 -26.07 -10.95
N PHE A 233 -1.79 -25.20 -10.23
CA PHE A 233 -0.63 -25.58 -9.42
C PHE A 233 -0.99 -26.60 -8.34
N LEU A 234 -2.11 -26.41 -7.64
CA LEU A 234 -2.56 -27.36 -6.61
C LEU A 234 -2.90 -28.74 -7.16
N GLN A 235 -3.42 -28.81 -8.40
CA GLN A 235 -3.83 -30.07 -9.04
C GLN A 235 -2.68 -30.81 -9.74
N THR A 236 -1.67 -30.08 -10.25
CA THR A 236 -0.63 -30.68 -11.13
C THR A 236 0.73 -30.76 -10.46
N SER A 237 1.32 -29.60 -10.11
CA SER A 237 2.74 -29.49 -9.71
C SER A 237 2.93 -29.29 -8.20
N GLY A 238 1.84 -29.03 -7.48
CA GLY A 238 1.87 -28.70 -6.06
C GLY A 238 2.16 -27.22 -5.79
N TRP A 239 1.77 -26.77 -4.61
CA TRP A 239 1.83 -25.36 -4.21
C TRP A 239 3.26 -24.78 -4.18
N ARG A 240 4.30 -25.61 -3.99
CA ARG A 240 5.71 -25.15 -3.98
C ARG A 240 6.13 -24.56 -5.31
N TRP A 241 5.69 -25.13 -6.43
CA TRP A 241 5.99 -24.61 -7.76
C TRP A 241 5.30 -23.29 -8.07
N SER A 242 4.20 -22.97 -7.39
CA SER A 242 3.57 -21.66 -7.53
C SER A 242 4.49 -20.51 -7.07
N TYR A 243 5.43 -20.79 -6.19
CA TYR A 243 6.49 -19.86 -5.79
C TYR A 243 7.75 -20.04 -6.64
N GLY A 244 8.17 -21.29 -6.90
CA GLY A 244 9.40 -21.62 -7.64
C GLY A 244 9.48 -20.99 -9.02
N VAL A 245 8.38 -20.96 -9.77
CA VAL A 245 8.32 -20.27 -11.09
C VAL A 245 8.65 -18.79 -10.97
N PHE A 246 8.13 -18.11 -9.96
CA PHE A 246 8.37 -16.67 -9.79
C PHE A 246 9.78 -16.34 -9.28
N ALA A 247 10.46 -17.28 -8.64
CA ALA A 247 11.89 -17.12 -8.32
C ALA A 247 12.74 -16.95 -9.59
N ILE A 248 12.28 -17.51 -10.73
CA ILE A 248 12.94 -17.37 -12.04
C ILE A 248 12.40 -16.16 -12.80
N VAL A 249 11.07 -16.00 -12.85
CA VAL A 249 10.42 -14.96 -13.67
C VAL A 249 10.69 -13.55 -13.13
N ALA A 250 10.69 -13.35 -11.81
CA ALA A 250 10.88 -12.03 -11.24
C ALA A 250 12.24 -11.39 -11.62
N PRO A 251 13.39 -12.06 -11.50
CA PRO A 251 14.66 -11.50 -11.99
C PRO A 251 14.63 -11.17 -13.49
N VAL A 252 14.03 -12.02 -14.32
CA VAL A 252 13.93 -11.79 -15.77
C VAL A 252 13.17 -10.51 -16.11
N VAL A 253 12.20 -10.12 -15.30
CA VAL A 253 11.40 -8.89 -15.52
C VAL A 253 12.07 -7.66 -14.88
N PHE A 254 12.57 -7.77 -13.65
CA PHE A 254 13.10 -6.62 -12.91
C PHE A 254 14.54 -6.25 -13.27
N LEU A 255 15.40 -7.22 -13.70
CA LEU A 255 16.78 -6.89 -14.10
C LEU A 255 16.84 -6.01 -15.35
N PRO A 256 16.06 -6.23 -16.43
CA PRO A 256 16.02 -5.28 -17.56
C PRO A 256 15.61 -3.88 -17.13
N LEU A 257 14.65 -3.74 -16.22
CA LEU A 257 14.25 -2.43 -15.68
C LEU A 257 15.42 -1.75 -14.94
N ALA A 258 16.15 -2.51 -14.11
CA ALA A 258 17.35 -2.01 -13.42
C ALA A 258 18.45 -1.58 -14.42
N VAL A 259 18.64 -2.33 -15.50
CA VAL A 259 19.58 -1.99 -16.58
C VAL A 259 19.17 -0.67 -17.25
N VAL A 260 17.89 -0.50 -17.58
CA VAL A 260 17.40 0.75 -18.19
C VAL A 260 17.66 1.94 -17.26
N PHE A 261 17.38 1.82 -15.96
CA PHE A 261 17.68 2.87 -15.00
C PHE A 261 19.18 3.17 -14.95
N LYS A 262 20.03 2.14 -14.91
CA LYS A 262 21.49 2.32 -14.85
C LYS A 262 22.07 2.95 -16.09
N VAL A 263 21.55 2.61 -17.27
CA VAL A 263 21.98 3.21 -18.55
C VAL A 263 21.68 4.71 -18.56
N HIS A 264 20.47 5.11 -18.14
CA HIS A 264 20.09 6.53 -18.09
C HIS A 264 20.85 7.29 -16.99
N GLU A 265 21.14 6.65 -15.85
CA GLU A 265 21.99 7.22 -14.80
C GLU A 265 23.41 7.50 -15.31
N LYS A 266 24.04 6.52 -16.00
CA LYS A 266 25.35 6.70 -16.63
C LYS A 266 25.32 7.79 -17.71
N ARG A 267 24.24 7.88 -18.46
CA ARG A 267 24.10 8.92 -19.47
C ARG A 267 24.03 10.31 -18.84
N ALA A 268 23.26 10.49 -17.76
CA ALA A 268 23.20 11.74 -17.01
C ALA A 268 24.57 12.11 -16.39
N GLU A 269 25.33 11.12 -15.93
CA GLU A 269 26.69 11.30 -15.42
C GLU A 269 27.67 11.72 -16.54
N ASN A 270 27.60 11.05 -17.71
CA ASN A 270 28.46 11.37 -18.89
C ASN A 270 28.14 12.77 -19.46
N GLU A 271 26.90 13.19 -19.45
CA GLU A 271 26.47 14.54 -19.85
C GLU A 271 26.85 15.60 -18.81
N GLY A 272 27.39 15.20 -17.65
CA GLY A 272 27.87 16.10 -16.59
C GLY A 272 26.77 16.80 -15.81
N ILE A 273 25.51 16.32 -15.92
CA ILE A 273 24.35 16.84 -15.21
C ILE A 273 24.42 16.44 -13.74
N PHE A 274 24.98 15.27 -13.43
CA PHE A 274 25.19 14.75 -12.09
C PHE A 274 26.65 14.30 -11.91
N ARG A 275 27.25 14.65 -10.76
CA ARG A 275 28.56 14.12 -10.35
C ARG A 275 28.44 13.38 -9.03
N ARG A 276 28.87 12.12 -9.01
CA ARG A 276 28.95 11.35 -7.79
C ARG A 276 30.04 11.94 -6.87
N ARG A 277 29.66 12.40 -5.69
CA ARG A 277 30.60 12.86 -4.67
C ARG A 277 31.15 11.64 -3.93
N PRO A 278 32.47 11.38 -3.91
CA PRO A 278 33.04 10.31 -3.11
C PRO A 278 32.80 10.60 -1.62
N SER A 279 32.32 9.60 -0.88
CA SER A 279 31.96 9.78 0.54
C SER A 279 33.16 9.94 1.47
N GLY A 280 34.37 9.55 1.05
CA GLY A 280 35.61 9.59 1.84
C GLY A 280 35.60 8.73 3.11
N ARG A 281 34.54 7.91 3.31
CA ARG A 281 34.33 7.09 4.52
C ARG A 281 34.92 5.70 4.32
N THR A 282 35.47 5.14 5.41
CA THR A 282 35.84 3.71 5.46
C THR A 282 34.57 2.83 5.45
N THR A 283 34.73 1.54 5.17
CA THR A 283 33.60 0.58 5.14
C THR A 283 32.87 0.53 6.48
N ILE A 284 33.60 0.51 7.60
CA ILE A 284 33.02 0.46 8.96
C ILE A 284 32.27 1.75 9.29
N GLU A 285 32.87 2.91 8.98
CA GLU A 285 32.20 4.22 9.16
C GLU A 285 30.95 4.34 8.31
N SER A 286 30.95 3.78 7.11
CA SER A 286 29.77 3.73 6.24
C SER A 286 28.68 2.87 6.84
N ILE A 287 28.97 1.69 7.39
CA ILE A 287 27.99 0.82 8.06
C ILE A 287 27.37 1.53 9.26
N ILE A 288 28.20 2.12 10.13
CA ILE A 288 27.70 2.85 11.31
C ILE A 288 26.85 4.05 10.90
N HIS A 289 27.29 4.79 9.86
CA HIS A 289 26.53 5.90 9.33
C HIS A 289 25.14 5.46 8.84
N TYR A 290 25.06 4.38 8.05
CA TYR A 290 23.77 3.89 7.54
C TYR A 290 22.88 3.29 8.63
N ILE A 291 23.43 2.66 9.68
CA ILE A 291 22.65 2.21 10.84
C ILE A 291 21.94 3.40 11.50
N HIS A 292 22.64 4.52 11.67
CA HIS A 292 22.05 5.74 12.24
C HIS A 292 21.13 6.47 11.26
N GLU A 293 21.50 6.52 9.96
CA GLU A 293 20.70 7.19 8.94
C GLU A 293 19.35 6.52 8.71
N PHE A 294 19.32 5.18 8.71
CA PHE A 294 18.09 4.41 8.59
C PHE A 294 17.32 4.24 9.89
N ASP A 295 17.89 4.67 10.99
CA ASP A 295 17.35 4.47 12.34
C ASP A 295 16.85 3.03 12.57
N ILE A 296 17.76 2.07 12.42
CA ILE A 296 17.44 0.63 12.57
C ILE A 296 16.85 0.34 13.94
N ILE A 297 17.30 1.05 14.99
CA ILE A 297 16.80 0.88 16.35
C ILE A 297 15.34 1.33 16.45
N GLY A 298 15.01 2.51 15.91
CA GLY A 298 13.63 3.00 15.86
C GLY A 298 12.72 2.07 15.06
N ALA A 299 13.20 1.59 13.90
CA ALA A 299 12.46 0.60 13.11
C ALA A 299 12.18 -0.69 13.89
N PHE A 300 13.20 -1.22 14.59
CA PHE A 300 13.04 -2.42 15.41
C PHE A 300 12.06 -2.22 16.58
N LEU A 301 12.17 -1.10 17.30
CA LEU A 301 11.26 -0.77 18.40
C LEU A 301 9.80 -0.68 17.91
N LEU A 302 9.58 -0.04 16.77
CA LEU A 302 8.24 0.11 16.20
C LEU A 302 7.67 -1.23 15.70
N MET A 303 8.50 -2.06 15.01
CA MET A 303 8.10 -3.41 14.61
C MET A 303 7.76 -4.27 15.83
N ALA A 304 8.60 -4.26 16.85
CA ALA A 304 8.38 -5.02 18.07
C ALA A 304 7.11 -4.55 18.80
N ALA A 305 6.88 -3.24 18.90
CA ALA A 305 5.69 -2.67 19.53
C ALA A 305 4.40 -3.20 18.87
N PHE A 306 4.27 -3.03 17.54
CA PHE A 306 3.08 -3.51 16.82
C PHE A 306 2.94 -5.03 16.84
N THR A 307 4.04 -5.76 16.65
CA THR A 307 4.01 -7.23 16.70
C THR A 307 3.54 -7.73 18.06
N LEU A 308 4.12 -7.24 19.15
CA LEU A 308 3.76 -7.69 20.50
C LEU A 308 2.34 -7.28 20.93
N VAL A 309 1.79 -6.20 20.36
CA VAL A 309 0.40 -5.82 20.63
C VAL A 309 -0.57 -6.67 19.81
N LEU A 310 -0.28 -6.94 18.53
CA LEU A 310 -1.24 -7.55 17.60
C LEU A 310 -1.18 -9.08 17.55
N LEU A 311 0.03 -9.65 17.65
CA LEU A 311 0.24 -11.08 17.54
C LEU A 311 -0.50 -11.92 18.61
N PRO A 312 -0.61 -11.51 19.88
CA PRO A 312 -1.31 -12.29 20.90
C PRO A 312 -2.77 -12.60 20.55
N PHE A 313 -3.45 -11.68 19.86
CA PHE A 313 -4.85 -11.90 19.44
C PHE A 313 -4.98 -13.02 18.38
N SER A 314 -3.96 -13.26 17.59
CA SER A 314 -3.92 -14.39 16.66
C SER A 314 -3.53 -15.70 17.35
N LEU A 315 -2.61 -15.64 18.31
CA LEU A 315 -2.13 -16.82 19.04
C LEU A 315 -3.21 -17.46 19.94
N THR A 316 -4.23 -16.71 20.35
CA THR A 316 -5.37 -17.27 21.10
C THR A 316 -6.13 -18.35 20.33
N SER A 317 -6.00 -18.41 19.01
CA SER A 317 -6.64 -19.42 18.16
C SER A 317 -6.14 -20.85 18.41
N TYR A 318 -5.00 -21.01 19.06
CA TYR A 318 -4.43 -22.34 19.34
C TYR A 318 -4.90 -22.97 20.64
N GLY A 319 -5.81 -22.34 21.37
CA GLY A 319 -6.22 -22.79 22.69
C GLY A 319 -5.11 -22.70 23.76
N ALA A 320 -3.87 -22.40 23.37
CA ALA A 320 -2.70 -22.35 24.24
C ALA A 320 -2.58 -21.01 24.98
N ALA A 321 -3.07 -19.93 24.43
CA ALA A 321 -3.04 -18.61 25.06
C ALA A 321 -4.45 -18.10 25.30
N GLN A 322 -4.99 -18.36 26.47
CA GLN A 322 -6.21 -17.66 26.92
C GLN A 322 -5.85 -16.19 27.18
N TYR A 323 -6.81 -15.27 27.04
CA TYR A 323 -6.61 -13.84 27.32
C TYR A 323 -6.08 -13.54 28.72
N ASN A 324 -6.27 -14.47 29.68
CA ASN A 324 -5.76 -14.41 31.06
C ASN A 324 -4.38 -15.05 31.22
N SER A 325 -3.76 -15.55 30.15
CA SER A 325 -2.43 -16.14 30.27
C SER A 325 -1.37 -15.06 30.55
N ALA A 326 -0.38 -15.39 31.37
CA ALA A 326 0.72 -14.49 31.68
C ALA A 326 1.46 -14.07 30.39
N THR A 327 1.57 -14.96 29.40
CA THR A 327 2.22 -14.68 28.12
C THR A 327 1.43 -13.64 27.32
N PHE A 328 0.10 -13.77 27.21
CA PHE A 328 -0.74 -12.78 26.52
C PHE A 328 -0.60 -11.41 27.17
N ILE A 329 -0.79 -11.34 28.48
CA ILE A 329 -0.74 -10.09 29.26
C ILE A 329 0.64 -9.46 29.15
N ALA A 330 1.72 -10.25 29.30
CA ALA A 330 3.09 -9.75 29.19
C ALA A 330 3.40 -9.19 27.78
N MET A 331 3.00 -9.90 26.71
CA MET A 331 3.22 -9.43 25.34
C MET A 331 2.51 -8.10 25.09
N VAL A 332 1.24 -8.00 25.47
CA VAL A 332 0.44 -6.78 25.28
C VAL A 332 1.02 -5.61 26.08
N ILE A 333 1.35 -5.82 27.36
CA ILE A 333 1.94 -4.76 28.22
C ILE A 333 3.29 -4.31 27.67
N VAL A 334 4.20 -5.24 27.35
CA VAL A 334 5.51 -4.90 26.77
C VAL A 334 5.35 -4.17 25.45
N GLY A 335 4.44 -4.64 24.58
CA GLY A 335 4.15 -3.99 23.31
C GLY A 335 3.66 -2.55 23.48
N PHE A 336 2.73 -2.29 24.41
CA PHE A 336 2.28 -0.93 24.73
C PHE A 336 3.39 -0.05 25.34
N LEU A 337 4.29 -0.61 26.16
CA LEU A 337 5.43 0.12 26.71
C LEU A 337 6.49 0.46 25.65
N LEU A 338 6.59 -0.30 24.59
CA LEU A 338 7.51 0.00 23.48
C LEU A 338 7.11 1.23 22.67
N PHE A 339 5.83 1.62 22.60
CA PHE A 339 5.43 2.86 21.91
C PHE A 339 6.01 4.12 22.55
N PRO A 340 5.85 4.38 23.87
CA PRO A 340 6.52 5.51 24.51
C PRO A 340 8.04 5.37 24.49
N THR A 341 8.59 4.15 24.53
CA THR A 341 10.03 3.92 24.38
C THR A 341 10.51 4.33 22.98
N PHE A 342 9.76 3.98 21.92
CA PHE A 342 10.02 4.46 20.56
C PHE A 342 9.93 5.99 20.47
N ALA A 343 8.90 6.60 21.05
CA ALA A 343 8.75 8.05 21.06
C ALA A 343 9.91 8.75 21.81
N ALA A 344 10.36 8.19 22.92
CA ALA A 344 11.51 8.69 23.65
C ALA A 344 12.81 8.51 22.85
N TRP A 345 13.01 7.37 22.19
CA TRP A 345 14.14 7.13 21.29
C TRP A 345 14.16 8.13 20.15
N GLU A 346 13.03 8.31 19.47
CA GLU A 346 12.87 9.25 18.36
C GLU A 346 13.20 10.69 18.76
N ARG A 347 12.84 11.09 19.99
CA ARG A 347 13.07 12.45 20.48
C ARG A 347 14.48 12.69 21.02
N PHE A 348 15.08 11.71 21.68
CA PHE A 348 16.32 11.89 22.43
C PHE A 348 17.51 11.10 21.91
N GLY A 349 17.28 9.95 21.25
CA GLY A 349 18.32 9.01 20.82
C GLY A 349 18.61 9.02 19.32
N ALA A 350 17.58 9.25 18.50
CA ALA A 350 17.71 9.19 17.05
C ALA A 350 18.50 10.41 16.51
N ARG A 351 19.57 10.15 15.76
CA ARG A 351 20.31 11.22 15.04
C ARG A 351 19.55 11.70 13.81
N THR A 352 18.88 10.79 13.13
CA THR A 352 17.96 11.07 12.02
C THR A 352 16.62 10.49 12.38
N HIS A 353 15.60 11.35 12.39
CA HIS A 353 14.25 10.91 12.76
C HIS A 353 13.71 9.88 11.77
N PHE A 354 13.13 8.78 12.27
CA PHE A 354 12.47 7.76 11.49
C PHE A 354 11.24 8.33 10.78
N ILE A 355 10.46 9.11 11.51
CA ILE A 355 9.32 9.84 11.00
C ILE A 355 9.61 11.34 11.10
N ARG A 356 9.66 12.05 9.97
CA ARG A 356 9.77 13.51 9.99
C ARG A 356 8.50 14.11 10.58
N TRP A 357 8.56 14.51 11.84
CA TRP A 357 7.44 15.05 12.59
C TRP A 357 6.80 16.28 11.94
N GLU A 358 7.58 17.05 11.18
CA GLU A 358 7.13 18.22 10.44
C GLU A 358 6.08 17.86 9.37
N LEU A 359 6.24 16.70 8.72
CA LEU A 359 5.32 16.23 7.68
C LEU A 359 3.97 15.79 8.26
N LEU A 360 3.97 15.29 9.51
CA LEU A 360 2.74 14.89 10.21
C LEU A 360 1.96 16.09 10.80
N LYS A 361 2.55 17.30 10.87
CA LYS A 361 1.83 18.48 11.35
C LYS A 361 0.74 18.95 10.41
N ASP A 362 0.83 18.63 9.09
CA ASP A 362 -0.25 18.99 8.17
C ASP A 362 -1.47 18.11 8.42
N ARG A 363 -2.59 18.76 8.74
CA ARG A 363 -3.87 18.07 9.01
C ARG A 363 -4.36 17.20 7.84
N THR A 364 -3.97 17.54 6.61
CA THR A 364 -4.33 16.77 5.42
C THR A 364 -3.58 15.45 5.39
N VAL A 365 -2.28 15.50 5.69
CA VAL A 365 -1.42 14.30 5.77
C VAL A 365 -1.88 13.39 6.91
N LEU A 366 -2.07 13.95 8.11
CA LEU A 366 -2.54 13.18 9.27
C LEU A 366 -3.91 12.55 8.99
N GLY A 367 -4.85 13.33 8.42
CA GLY A 367 -6.18 12.85 8.06
C GLY A 367 -6.14 11.78 6.95
N ALA A 368 -5.22 11.88 5.99
CA ALA A 368 -5.05 10.87 4.94
C ALA A 368 -4.44 9.56 5.49
N CYS A 369 -3.43 9.64 6.35
CA CYS A 369 -2.85 8.49 7.02
C CYS A 369 -3.87 7.77 7.91
N PHE A 370 -4.64 8.54 8.68
CA PHE A 370 -5.70 7.97 9.51
C PHE A 370 -6.81 7.32 8.67
N LEU A 371 -7.26 7.96 7.59
CA LEU A 371 -8.22 7.38 6.66
C LEU A 371 -7.68 6.08 6.05
N SER A 372 -6.41 6.06 5.66
CA SER A 372 -5.77 4.87 5.11
C SER A 372 -5.80 3.70 6.10
N ALA A 373 -5.43 3.95 7.35
CA ALA A 373 -5.51 2.92 8.39
C ALA A 373 -6.95 2.40 8.58
N LEU A 374 -7.95 3.29 8.61
CA LEU A 374 -9.36 2.92 8.76
C LEU A 374 -9.90 2.13 7.56
N LEU A 375 -9.54 2.52 6.34
CA LEU A 375 -9.95 1.86 5.10
C LEU A 375 -9.47 0.40 5.08
N PHE A 376 -8.18 0.20 5.31
CA PHE A 376 -7.58 -1.13 5.28
C PHE A 376 -7.99 -1.98 6.49
N PHE A 377 -8.15 -1.37 7.67
CA PHE A 377 -8.74 -2.04 8.82
C PHE A 377 -10.15 -2.58 8.49
N SER A 378 -11.01 -1.72 7.97
CA SER A 378 -12.40 -2.08 7.63
C SER A 378 -12.45 -3.22 6.63
N PHE A 379 -11.63 -3.17 5.58
CA PHE A 379 -11.59 -4.18 4.53
C PHE A 379 -11.13 -5.54 5.09
N TYR A 380 -9.99 -5.59 5.78
CA TYR A 380 -9.41 -6.86 6.26
C TYR A 380 -10.10 -7.45 7.50
N CYS A 381 -11.04 -6.72 8.13
CA CYS A 381 -11.89 -7.29 9.17
C CYS A 381 -12.72 -8.49 8.71
N TRP A 382 -13.21 -8.50 7.47
CA TRP A 382 -14.07 -9.55 6.92
C TRP A 382 -13.42 -10.31 5.76
N ASP A 383 -12.49 -9.71 5.03
CA ASP A 383 -11.84 -10.27 3.85
C ASP A 383 -10.96 -11.50 4.17
N LEU A 384 -10.33 -11.54 5.35
CA LEU A 384 -9.43 -12.62 5.77
C LEU A 384 -10.01 -14.03 5.56
N TYR A 385 -11.29 -14.20 5.84
CA TYR A 385 -12.00 -15.49 5.75
C TYR A 385 -13.09 -15.50 4.67
N LEU A 386 -13.15 -14.47 3.82
CA LEU A 386 -14.19 -14.38 2.78
C LEU A 386 -14.14 -15.57 1.81
N LEU A 387 -12.96 -16.01 1.40
CA LEU A 387 -12.80 -17.16 0.52
C LEU A 387 -13.41 -18.42 1.15
N ASN A 388 -13.09 -18.69 2.43
CA ASN A 388 -13.61 -19.84 3.16
C ASN A 388 -15.13 -19.76 3.30
N PHE A 389 -15.64 -18.56 3.62
CA PHE A 389 -17.07 -18.29 3.70
C PHE A 389 -17.78 -18.59 2.37
N CYS A 390 -17.23 -18.13 1.24
CA CYS A 390 -17.80 -18.38 -0.08
C CYS A 390 -17.79 -19.88 -0.47
N VAL A 391 -16.72 -20.59 -0.18
CA VAL A 391 -16.60 -22.02 -0.45
C VAL A 391 -17.57 -22.82 0.40
N VAL A 392 -17.71 -22.50 1.69
CA VAL A 392 -18.51 -23.29 2.62
C VAL A 392 -19.99 -22.93 2.52
N VAL A 393 -20.37 -21.65 2.62
CA VAL A 393 -21.78 -21.24 2.68
C VAL A 393 -22.48 -21.31 1.33
N PHE A 394 -21.82 -20.83 0.27
CA PHE A 394 -22.38 -20.82 -1.08
C PHE A 394 -21.95 -22.02 -1.94
N ASN A 395 -21.21 -22.97 -1.36
CA ASN A 395 -20.73 -24.17 -2.04
C ASN A 395 -20.02 -23.88 -3.39
N LEU A 396 -19.22 -22.82 -3.42
CA LEU A 396 -18.47 -22.42 -4.61
C LEU A 396 -17.18 -23.25 -4.73
N SER A 397 -16.73 -23.48 -5.97
CA SER A 397 -15.37 -23.97 -6.20
C SER A 397 -14.33 -22.95 -5.75
N ILE A 398 -13.11 -23.40 -5.45
CA ILE A 398 -12.00 -22.50 -5.05
C ILE A 398 -11.77 -21.39 -6.07
N ALA A 399 -11.86 -21.71 -7.38
CA ALA A 399 -11.72 -20.70 -8.43
C ALA A 399 -12.85 -19.67 -8.40
N MET A 400 -14.10 -20.11 -8.25
CA MET A 400 -15.25 -19.18 -8.18
C MET A 400 -15.23 -18.32 -6.91
N ALA A 401 -14.89 -18.90 -5.76
CA ALA A 401 -14.70 -18.16 -4.52
C ALA A 401 -13.53 -17.17 -4.64
N GLY A 402 -12.45 -17.56 -5.31
CA GLY A 402 -11.34 -16.68 -5.66
C GLY A 402 -11.75 -15.52 -6.56
N TYR A 403 -12.64 -15.74 -7.55
CA TYR A 403 -13.17 -14.64 -8.35
C TYR A 403 -14.00 -13.65 -7.52
N VAL A 404 -14.83 -14.16 -6.60
CA VAL A 404 -15.59 -13.30 -5.68
C VAL A 404 -14.63 -12.46 -4.83
N ASN A 405 -13.56 -13.04 -4.31
CA ASN A 405 -12.54 -12.34 -3.53
C ASN A 405 -11.79 -11.27 -4.36
N GLN A 406 -11.64 -11.49 -5.68
CA GLN A 406 -10.97 -10.54 -6.57
C GLN A 406 -11.88 -9.43 -7.10
N ILE A 407 -13.17 -9.42 -6.81
CA ILE A 407 -14.12 -8.37 -7.27
C ILE A 407 -13.65 -6.98 -6.82
N PHE A 408 -13.15 -6.88 -5.58
CA PHE A 408 -12.58 -5.63 -5.08
C PHE A 408 -11.43 -5.14 -5.96
N ASN A 409 -10.48 -6.00 -6.29
CA ASN A 409 -9.30 -5.64 -7.10
C ASN A 409 -9.69 -5.21 -8.52
N VAL A 410 -10.58 -5.95 -9.18
CA VAL A 410 -11.08 -5.61 -10.53
C VAL A 410 -11.89 -4.31 -10.50
N GLY A 411 -12.86 -4.23 -9.60
CA GLY A 411 -13.76 -3.09 -9.49
C GLY A 411 -13.01 -1.81 -9.09
N SER A 412 -12.10 -1.91 -8.12
CA SER A 412 -11.30 -0.78 -7.66
C SER A 412 -10.36 -0.27 -8.75
N THR A 413 -9.69 -1.18 -9.48
CA THR A 413 -8.79 -0.80 -10.58
C THR A 413 -9.55 -0.12 -11.73
N PHE A 414 -10.67 -0.71 -12.16
CA PHE A 414 -11.52 -0.10 -13.18
C PHE A 414 -12.00 1.29 -12.76
N TRP A 415 -12.52 1.40 -11.54
CA TRP A 415 -13.08 2.65 -11.02
C TRP A 415 -11.99 3.70 -10.77
N SER A 416 -10.79 3.31 -10.36
CA SER A 416 -9.67 4.22 -10.12
C SER A 416 -9.26 4.98 -11.38
N VAL A 417 -9.36 4.36 -12.58
CA VAL A 417 -9.11 5.04 -13.86
C VAL A 417 -10.13 6.16 -14.07
N LEU A 418 -11.42 5.91 -13.81
CA LEU A 418 -12.48 6.91 -13.91
C LEU A 418 -12.27 8.04 -12.91
N VAL A 419 -11.96 7.72 -11.65
CA VAL A 419 -11.63 8.70 -10.61
C VAL A 419 -10.42 9.53 -11.01
N GLY A 420 -9.36 8.91 -11.54
CA GLY A 420 -8.18 9.61 -12.05
C GLY A 420 -8.51 10.60 -13.17
N ILE A 421 -9.39 10.23 -14.10
CA ILE A 421 -9.89 11.13 -15.17
C ILE A 421 -10.71 12.29 -14.57
N VAL A 422 -11.61 12.00 -13.63
CA VAL A 422 -12.44 13.03 -12.98
C VAL A 422 -11.55 14.00 -12.19
N ILE A 423 -10.55 13.53 -11.43
CA ILE A 423 -9.59 14.37 -10.72
C ILE A 423 -8.79 15.24 -11.70
N ARG A 424 -8.34 14.68 -12.83
CA ARG A 424 -7.62 15.42 -13.88
C ARG A 424 -8.45 16.58 -14.46
N ILE A 425 -9.76 16.38 -14.64
CA ILE A 425 -10.68 17.39 -15.19
C ILE A 425 -11.03 18.43 -14.11
N THR A 426 -11.46 17.97 -12.92
CA THR A 426 -11.95 18.83 -11.84
C THR A 426 -10.84 19.53 -11.08
N ARG A 427 -9.60 18.98 -11.12
CA ARG A 427 -8.41 19.43 -10.38
C ARG A 427 -8.62 19.45 -8.86
N GLN A 428 -9.56 18.66 -8.37
CA GLN A 428 -9.93 18.52 -6.96
C GLN A 428 -10.09 17.03 -6.64
N PHE A 429 -9.79 16.64 -5.39
CA PHE A 429 -9.90 15.26 -4.92
C PHE A 429 -10.77 15.15 -3.65
N LYS A 430 -10.75 16.14 -2.77
CA LYS A 430 -11.41 16.11 -1.46
C LYS A 430 -12.92 15.83 -1.55
N TYR A 431 -13.64 16.55 -2.41
CA TYR A 431 -15.11 16.45 -2.46
C TYR A 431 -15.58 15.10 -3.03
N GLN A 432 -14.84 14.54 -3.98
CA GLN A 432 -15.14 13.22 -4.54
C GLN A 432 -14.94 12.15 -3.48
N THR A 433 -13.86 12.24 -2.69
CA THR A 433 -13.56 11.33 -1.59
C THR A 433 -14.64 11.41 -0.51
N LEU A 434 -15.07 12.63 -0.11
CA LEU A 434 -16.01 12.85 0.99
C LEU A 434 -17.46 12.50 0.62
N PHE A 435 -17.93 12.95 -0.55
CA PHE A 435 -19.36 12.86 -0.90
C PHE A 435 -19.72 11.66 -1.78
N PHE A 436 -18.74 11.04 -2.40
CA PHE A 436 -18.96 9.84 -3.20
C PHE A 436 -18.28 8.61 -2.58
N GLY A 437 -16.95 8.66 -2.36
CA GLY A 437 -16.18 7.52 -1.88
C GLY A 437 -16.63 7.01 -0.51
N MET A 438 -16.70 7.91 0.49
CA MET A 438 -17.09 7.54 1.85
C MET A 438 -18.50 6.97 1.95
N PRO A 439 -19.57 7.63 1.42
CA PRO A 439 -20.91 7.09 1.50
C PRO A 439 -21.08 5.74 0.79
N LEU A 440 -20.43 5.56 -0.37
CA LEU A 440 -20.54 4.33 -1.13
C LEU A 440 -19.86 3.15 -0.44
N LEU A 441 -18.65 3.38 0.13
CA LEU A 441 -17.96 2.38 0.93
C LEU A 441 -18.76 1.98 2.18
N PHE A 442 -19.29 2.97 2.88
CA PHE A 442 -20.13 2.75 4.07
C PHE A 442 -21.41 1.97 3.74
N LEU A 443 -22.06 2.31 2.63
CA LEU A 443 -23.24 1.60 2.14
C LEU A 443 -22.91 0.14 1.82
N GLY A 444 -21.84 -0.12 1.06
CA GLY A 444 -21.43 -1.48 0.69
C GLY A 444 -21.12 -2.35 1.90
N SER A 445 -20.34 -1.83 2.85
CA SER A 445 -19.99 -2.54 4.08
C SER A 445 -21.21 -2.76 4.98
N GLY A 446 -22.14 -1.79 5.06
CA GLY A 446 -23.38 -1.90 5.81
C GLY A 446 -24.35 -2.94 5.23
N LEU A 447 -24.49 -2.99 3.91
CA LEU A 447 -25.34 -3.99 3.23
C LEU A 447 -24.82 -5.42 3.42
N MET A 448 -23.50 -5.63 3.53
CA MET A 448 -22.93 -6.95 3.84
C MET A 448 -23.38 -7.51 5.20
N ILE A 449 -23.77 -6.67 6.15
CA ILE A 449 -24.34 -7.12 7.44
C ILE A 449 -25.64 -7.90 7.20
N HIS A 450 -26.42 -7.51 6.20
CA HIS A 450 -27.70 -8.15 5.87
C HIS A 450 -27.52 -9.34 4.91
N PHE A 451 -26.74 -9.18 3.85
CA PHE A 451 -26.58 -10.18 2.77
C PHE A 451 -25.44 -11.18 3.05
N ARG A 452 -25.59 -12.01 4.09
CA ARG A 452 -24.57 -12.96 4.55
C ARG A 452 -24.96 -14.45 4.41
N GLY A 453 -25.91 -14.78 3.55
CA GLY A 453 -26.28 -16.17 3.27
C GLY A 453 -27.18 -16.85 4.29
N GLN A 454 -27.80 -16.10 5.22
CA GLN A 454 -28.73 -16.67 6.23
C GLN A 454 -30.15 -16.91 5.73
N ASN A 455 -30.57 -16.16 4.71
CA ASN A 455 -31.93 -16.20 4.20
C ASN A 455 -31.94 -16.91 2.85
N GLU A 456 -33.02 -17.61 2.52
CA GLU A 456 -33.21 -18.25 1.20
C GLU A 456 -33.06 -17.25 0.05
N ASP A 457 -33.36 -15.97 0.30
CA ASP A 457 -33.20 -14.88 -0.66
C ASP A 457 -31.77 -14.32 -0.78
N SER A 458 -30.86 -14.71 0.12
CA SER A 458 -29.48 -14.19 0.17
C SER A 458 -28.55 -14.97 -0.76
N THR A 459 -28.65 -14.71 -2.06
CA THR A 459 -27.77 -15.31 -3.07
C THR A 459 -26.39 -14.65 -3.08
N ILE A 460 -25.39 -15.34 -3.64
CA ILE A 460 -24.03 -14.79 -3.85
C ILE A 460 -24.03 -13.47 -4.64
N GLY A 461 -25.06 -13.23 -5.48
CA GLY A 461 -25.21 -12.00 -6.24
C GLY A 461 -25.29 -10.74 -5.38
N TYR A 462 -25.91 -10.81 -4.21
CA TYR A 462 -25.96 -9.69 -3.27
C TYR A 462 -24.60 -9.41 -2.62
N VAL A 463 -23.83 -10.46 -2.31
CA VAL A 463 -22.45 -10.29 -1.83
C VAL A 463 -21.59 -9.62 -2.89
N VAL A 464 -21.73 -10.06 -4.15
CA VAL A 464 -21.04 -9.44 -5.31
C VAL A 464 -21.42 -7.97 -5.47
N MET A 465 -22.70 -7.62 -5.34
CA MET A 465 -23.16 -6.23 -5.37
C MET A 465 -22.51 -5.38 -4.27
N CYS A 466 -22.48 -5.88 -3.03
CA CYS A 466 -21.81 -5.20 -1.92
C CYS A 466 -20.33 -4.99 -2.20
N GLN A 467 -19.63 -6.01 -2.74
CA GLN A 467 -18.22 -5.93 -3.12
C GLN A 467 -17.96 -4.85 -4.19
N ILE A 468 -18.85 -4.69 -5.16
CA ILE A 468 -18.77 -3.64 -6.18
C ILE A 468 -18.85 -2.25 -5.52
N PHE A 469 -19.79 -2.04 -4.59
CA PHE A 469 -19.90 -0.76 -3.88
C PHE A 469 -18.66 -0.48 -3.03
N ILE A 470 -18.14 -1.49 -2.33
CA ILE A 470 -16.91 -1.39 -1.55
C ILE A 470 -15.72 -1.08 -2.47
N ALA A 471 -15.62 -1.70 -3.64
CA ALA A 471 -14.56 -1.46 -4.60
C ALA A 471 -14.57 -0.03 -5.15
N PHE A 472 -15.74 0.49 -5.53
CA PHE A 472 -15.87 1.86 -6.07
C PHE A 472 -15.61 2.91 -4.99
N GLY A 473 -16.20 2.73 -3.80
CA GLY A 473 -15.94 3.60 -2.65
C GLY A 473 -14.48 3.58 -2.24
N GLY A 474 -13.92 2.38 -2.01
CA GLY A 474 -12.55 2.16 -1.56
C GLY A 474 -11.50 2.72 -2.51
N SER A 475 -11.65 2.53 -3.83
CA SER A 475 -10.70 3.08 -4.80
C SER A 475 -10.75 4.61 -4.88
N THR A 476 -11.94 5.22 -4.73
CA THR A 476 -12.06 6.68 -4.65
C THR A 476 -11.31 7.23 -3.43
N LEU A 477 -11.37 6.52 -2.30
CA LEU A 477 -10.64 6.86 -1.08
C LEU A 477 -9.14 6.66 -1.26
N ALA A 478 -8.71 5.53 -1.84
CA ALA A 478 -7.30 5.22 -2.07
C ALA A 478 -6.62 6.28 -2.95
N ILE A 479 -7.18 6.57 -4.13
CA ILE A 479 -6.63 7.63 -5.00
C ILE A 479 -6.70 9.01 -4.31
N GLY A 480 -7.80 9.30 -3.58
CA GLY A 480 -7.96 10.55 -2.85
C GLY A 480 -6.89 10.78 -1.80
N GLN A 481 -6.54 9.76 -1.00
CA GLN A 481 -5.50 9.85 0.04
C GLN A 481 -4.09 9.95 -0.56
N ASP A 482 -3.78 9.22 -1.64
CA ASP A 482 -2.51 9.34 -2.35
C ASP A 482 -2.32 10.78 -2.88
N MET A 483 -3.35 11.33 -3.50
CA MET A 483 -3.33 12.71 -3.99
C MET A 483 -3.23 13.73 -2.85
N ALA A 484 -3.87 13.47 -1.70
CA ALA A 484 -3.83 14.35 -0.53
C ALA A 484 -2.41 14.48 0.03
N VAL A 485 -1.70 13.37 0.22
CA VAL A 485 -0.32 13.39 0.74
C VAL A 485 0.66 13.97 -0.27
N MET A 486 0.51 13.63 -1.58
CA MET A 486 1.38 14.16 -2.62
C MET A 486 1.16 15.65 -2.91
N ALA A 487 -0.07 16.15 -2.77
CA ALA A 487 -0.37 17.57 -2.96
C ALA A 487 0.13 18.44 -1.78
N ALA A 488 0.20 17.87 -0.58
CA ALA A 488 0.74 18.53 0.60
C ALA A 488 2.27 18.51 0.66
N ALA A 489 2.92 17.60 -0.05
CA ALA A 489 4.37 17.39 -0.04
C ALA A 489 5.12 18.27 -1.04
N ASP A 490 6.35 18.63 -0.71
CA ASP A 490 7.34 19.06 -1.70
C ASP A 490 7.91 17.83 -2.42
N ARG A 491 8.47 18.03 -3.62
CA ARG A 491 8.97 16.95 -4.47
C ARG A 491 9.93 15.99 -3.77
N GLU A 492 10.84 16.53 -2.99
CA GLU A 492 11.84 15.76 -2.24
C GLU A 492 11.18 14.86 -1.18
N SER A 493 10.07 15.30 -0.60
CA SER A 493 9.35 14.61 0.46
C SER A 493 8.34 13.57 -0.05
N VAL A 494 8.03 13.53 -1.35
CA VAL A 494 7.03 12.59 -1.92
C VAL A 494 7.31 11.12 -1.57
N PRO A 495 8.53 10.58 -1.69
CA PRO A 495 8.80 9.19 -1.34
C PRO A 495 8.53 8.90 0.14
N MET A 496 8.91 9.81 1.02
CA MET A 496 8.66 9.68 2.47
C MET A 496 7.15 9.74 2.78
N MET A 497 6.42 10.64 2.11
CA MET A 497 4.97 10.78 2.29
C MET A 497 4.21 9.53 1.85
N LEU A 498 4.55 8.95 0.70
CA LEU A 498 3.97 7.69 0.23
C LEU A 498 4.31 6.53 1.18
N SER A 499 5.50 6.54 1.77
CA SER A 499 5.91 5.51 2.74
C SER A 499 5.16 5.63 4.06
N ILE A 500 4.92 6.84 4.56
CA ILE A 500 4.13 7.07 5.78
C ILE A 500 2.67 6.66 5.55
N LEU A 501 2.11 6.99 4.39
CA LEU A 501 0.76 6.57 4.02
C LEU A 501 0.67 5.04 3.92
N SER A 502 1.63 4.40 3.26
CA SER A 502 1.73 2.95 3.15
C SER A 502 1.98 2.25 4.49
N LEU A 503 2.75 2.86 5.40
CA LEU A 503 2.88 2.36 6.78
C LEU A 503 1.52 2.39 7.49
N SER A 504 0.78 3.49 7.36
CA SER A 504 -0.55 3.61 7.95
C SER A 504 -1.52 2.56 7.41
N SER A 505 -1.48 2.28 6.08
CA SER A 505 -2.25 1.19 5.45
C SER A 505 -1.89 -0.17 6.05
N SER A 506 -0.59 -0.47 6.15
CA SER A 506 -0.10 -1.76 6.66
C SER A 506 -0.45 -1.98 8.13
N ILE A 507 -0.39 -0.94 8.95
CA ILE A 507 -0.87 -0.98 10.34
C ILE A 507 -2.37 -1.27 10.37
N GLY A 508 -3.16 -0.54 9.57
CA GLY A 508 -4.60 -0.76 9.45
C GLY A 508 -4.92 -2.20 9.04
N THR A 509 -4.20 -2.74 8.06
CA THR A 509 -4.30 -4.14 7.62
C THR A 509 -4.00 -5.12 8.76
N ALA A 510 -2.89 -4.93 9.47
CA ALA A 510 -2.49 -5.82 10.55
C ALA A 510 -3.50 -5.81 11.72
N VAL A 511 -4.02 -4.61 12.06
CA VAL A 511 -5.09 -4.47 13.08
C VAL A 511 -6.38 -5.13 12.58
N GLY A 512 -6.72 -5.00 11.29
CA GLY A 512 -7.86 -5.67 10.66
C GLY A 512 -7.77 -7.20 10.75
N PHE A 513 -6.61 -7.77 10.42
CA PHE A 513 -6.37 -9.21 10.57
C PHE A 513 -6.45 -9.67 12.02
N ALA A 514 -5.87 -8.93 12.97
CA ALA A 514 -5.95 -9.26 14.39
C ALA A 514 -7.40 -9.21 14.92
N ALA A 515 -8.15 -8.20 14.50
CA ALA A 515 -9.56 -8.06 14.85
C ALA A 515 -10.42 -9.18 14.24
N SER A 516 -10.22 -9.50 12.96
CA SER A 516 -10.89 -10.61 12.27
C SER A 516 -10.61 -11.94 12.96
N ALA A 517 -9.32 -12.24 13.25
CA ALA A 517 -8.91 -13.43 13.97
C ALA A 517 -9.54 -13.50 15.36
N SER A 518 -9.52 -12.39 16.10
CA SER A 518 -10.13 -12.32 17.45
C SER A 518 -11.64 -12.58 17.40
N VAL A 519 -12.37 -11.98 16.45
CA VAL A 519 -13.79 -12.24 16.26
C VAL A 519 -14.01 -13.71 15.89
N PHE A 520 -13.25 -14.26 14.95
CA PHE A 520 -13.39 -15.65 14.53
C PHE A 520 -13.15 -16.63 15.69
N ASN A 521 -12.05 -16.46 16.41
CA ASN A 521 -11.67 -17.35 17.52
C ASN A 521 -12.66 -17.32 18.69
N ASN A 522 -13.28 -16.16 18.96
CA ASN A 522 -14.23 -16.02 20.06
C ASN A 522 -15.66 -16.40 19.71
N THR A 523 -16.03 -16.36 18.44
CA THR A 523 -17.42 -16.53 18.01
C THR A 523 -17.66 -17.85 17.28
N PHE A 524 -16.80 -18.21 16.32
CA PHE A 524 -17.06 -19.31 15.40
C PHE A 524 -17.22 -20.66 16.12
N LEU A 525 -16.27 -21.02 16.99
CA LEU A 525 -16.34 -22.29 17.75
C LEU A 525 -17.57 -22.33 18.67
N LYS A 526 -17.89 -21.21 19.32
CA LYS A 526 -19.05 -21.11 20.20
C LYS A 526 -20.38 -21.30 19.44
N PHE A 527 -20.50 -20.66 18.26
CA PHE A 527 -21.67 -20.80 17.41
C PHE A 527 -21.76 -22.19 16.80
N LEU A 528 -20.61 -22.75 16.39
CA LEU A 528 -20.55 -24.11 15.87
C LEU A 528 -21.05 -25.11 16.93
N THR A 529 -20.55 -25.03 18.16
CA THR A 529 -21.03 -25.89 19.29
C THR A 529 -22.49 -25.66 19.62
N ARG A 530 -23.00 -24.42 19.43
CA ARG A 530 -24.41 -24.09 19.71
C ARG A 530 -25.38 -24.67 18.66
N TYR A 531 -24.98 -24.63 17.38
CA TYR A 531 -25.85 -25.02 16.26
C TYR A 531 -25.71 -26.48 15.85
N LEU A 532 -24.61 -27.14 16.20
CA LEU A 532 -24.44 -28.58 15.95
C LEU A 532 -25.44 -29.41 16.73
N PRO A 533 -25.97 -30.49 16.12
CA PRO A 533 -26.77 -31.48 16.84
C PRO A 533 -26.00 -32.06 18.03
N GLU A 534 -26.72 -32.41 19.11
CA GLU A 534 -26.09 -32.98 20.32
C GLU A 534 -25.19 -34.19 20.04
N SER A 535 -25.58 -35.04 19.06
CA SER A 535 -24.83 -36.22 18.65
C SER A 535 -23.49 -35.90 17.94
N SER A 536 -23.28 -34.65 17.52
CA SER A 536 -22.13 -34.25 16.69
C SER A 536 -21.31 -33.13 17.32
N LYS A 537 -21.58 -32.74 18.55
CA LYS A 537 -20.86 -31.65 19.25
C LYS A 537 -19.40 -31.94 19.45
N ASP A 538 -19.03 -33.21 19.61
CA ASP A 538 -17.64 -33.65 19.74
C ASP A 538 -16.78 -33.35 18.51
N LEU A 539 -17.43 -33.21 17.33
CA LEU A 539 -16.75 -32.88 16.08
C LEU A 539 -16.41 -31.38 15.94
N ALA A 540 -16.94 -30.52 16.82
CA ALA A 540 -16.79 -29.08 16.70
C ALA A 540 -15.31 -28.62 16.68
N ALA A 541 -14.48 -29.22 17.54
CA ALA A 541 -13.06 -28.89 17.61
C ALA A 541 -12.30 -29.30 16.33
N ASP A 542 -12.59 -30.48 15.79
CA ASP A 542 -11.99 -30.99 14.55
C ASP A 542 -12.40 -30.14 13.36
N ILE A 543 -13.67 -29.81 13.21
CA ILE A 543 -14.22 -28.94 12.16
C ILE A 543 -13.57 -27.56 12.20
N TYR A 544 -13.30 -27.04 13.42
CA TYR A 544 -12.62 -25.75 13.61
C TYR A 544 -11.14 -25.79 13.19
N ILE A 545 -10.39 -26.79 13.67
CA ILE A 545 -8.93 -26.88 13.46
C ILE A 545 -8.56 -27.22 12.01
N LYS A 546 -9.31 -28.15 11.39
CA LYS A 546 -9.08 -28.56 10.00
C LYS A 546 -9.61 -27.56 8.98
N GLY A 547 -10.46 -26.59 9.44
CA GLY A 547 -10.96 -25.50 8.63
C GLY A 547 -11.90 -25.91 7.49
N TYR A 548 -11.95 -25.11 6.43
CA TYR A 548 -12.91 -25.27 5.34
C TYR A 548 -12.77 -26.61 4.60
N VAL A 549 -11.58 -27.19 4.57
CA VAL A 549 -11.32 -28.48 3.89
C VAL A 549 -12.15 -29.60 4.51
N GLU A 550 -12.25 -29.67 5.83
CA GLU A 550 -13.12 -30.61 6.55
C GLU A 550 -14.59 -30.21 6.40
N GLN A 551 -14.90 -28.93 6.50
CA GLN A 551 -16.27 -28.42 6.45
C GLN A 551 -17.00 -28.73 5.14
N ILE A 552 -16.30 -28.77 4.02
CA ILE A 552 -16.88 -29.12 2.71
C ILE A 552 -17.13 -30.61 2.52
N THR A 553 -16.59 -31.50 3.36
CA THR A 553 -16.84 -32.95 3.27
C THR A 553 -18.26 -33.30 3.67
N TYR A 554 -18.92 -32.47 4.48
CA TYR A 554 -20.31 -32.66 4.87
C TYR A 554 -21.26 -32.30 3.73
N PRO A 555 -22.25 -33.16 3.39
CA PRO A 555 -23.19 -32.89 2.29
C PRO A 555 -23.98 -31.61 2.48
N VAL A 556 -24.21 -30.88 1.40
CA VAL A 556 -25.07 -29.68 1.41
C VAL A 556 -26.49 -30.07 1.84
N GLY A 557 -27.08 -29.31 2.76
CA GLY A 557 -28.40 -29.60 3.32
C GLY A 557 -28.39 -30.54 4.54
N SER A 558 -27.26 -31.15 4.89
CA SER A 558 -27.16 -31.92 6.14
C SER A 558 -27.25 -31.00 7.37
N GLU A 559 -27.76 -31.53 8.50
CA GLU A 559 -27.86 -30.76 9.75
C GLU A 559 -26.50 -30.17 10.17
N ILE A 560 -25.42 -30.96 10.04
CA ILE A 560 -24.05 -30.50 10.35
C ILE A 560 -23.64 -29.36 9.41
N ARG A 561 -23.87 -29.48 8.09
CA ARG A 561 -23.53 -28.43 7.15
C ARG A 561 -24.32 -27.14 7.39
N ASN A 562 -25.60 -27.25 7.72
CA ASN A 562 -26.43 -26.11 8.04
C ASN A 562 -25.96 -25.40 9.32
N ALA A 563 -25.53 -26.16 10.34
CA ALA A 563 -24.92 -25.61 11.55
C ALA A 563 -23.62 -24.86 11.25
N ILE A 564 -22.76 -25.41 10.38
CA ILE A 564 -21.53 -24.77 9.92
C ILE A 564 -21.86 -23.46 9.18
N ASN A 565 -22.83 -23.48 8.26
CA ASN A 565 -23.24 -22.30 7.51
C ASN A 565 -23.78 -21.17 8.43
N GLN A 566 -24.55 -21.54 9.45
CA GLN A 566 -25.02 -20.57 10.44
C GLN A 566 -23.87 -19.98 11.26
N ALA A 567 -22.91 -20.80 11.67
CA ALA A 567 -21.73 -20.31 12.40
C ALA A 567 -20.91 -19.32 11.55
N TRP A 568 -20.70 -19.59 10.26
CA TRP A 568 -20.05 -18.67 9.33
C TRP A 568 -20.81 -17.37 9.15
N SER A 569 -22.13 -17.45 9.05
CA SER A 569 -23.00 -16.30 8.87
C SER A 569 -22.97 -15.36 10.09
N GLU A 570 -22.97 -15.92 11.32
CA GLU A 570 -22.84 -15.13 12.54
C GLU A 570 -21.45 -14.50 12.67
N TYR A 571 -20.37 -15.23 12.36
CA TYR A 571 -19.02 -14.66 12.29
C TYR A 571 -18.98 -13.45 11.35
N MET A 572 -19.46 -13.62 10.11
CA MET A 572 -19.44 -12.58 9.09
C MET A 572 -20.25 -11.34 9.52
N LYS A 573 -21.35 -11.54 10.22
CA LYS A 573 -22.14 -10.44 10.81
C LYS A 573 -21.31 -9.57 11.74
N TYR A 574 -20.63 -10.17 12.71
CA TYR A 574 -19.84 -9.41 13.68
C TYR A 574 -18.63 -8.72 13.01
N ALA A 575 -17.98 -9.40 12.07
CA ALA A 575 -16.89 -8.84 11.29
C ALA A 575 -17.35 -7.61 10.48
N CYS A 576 -18.49 -7.69 9.78
CA CYS A 576 -19.05 -6.59 9.00
C CYS A 576 -19.56 -5.44 9.87
N ILE A 577 -20.15 -5.71 11.04
CA ILE A 577 -20.56 -4.66 12.01
C ILE A 577 -19.32 -3.88 12.46
N LEU A 578 -18.26 -4.58 12.88
CA LEU A 578 -17.03 -3.92 13.32
C LEU A 578 -16.43 -3.07 12.20
N SER A 579 -16.33 -3.62 10.98
CA SER A 579 -15.88 -2.93 9.77
C SER A 579 -16.67 -1.63 9.55
N THR A 580 -18.00 -1.71 9.55
CA THR A 580 -18.89 -0.56 9.28
C THR A 580 -18.80 0.50 10.38
N CYS A 581 -18.76 0.10 11.65
CA CYS A 581 -18.64 1.04 12.77
C CYS A 581 -17.37 1.89 12.68
N VAL A 582 -16.25 1.29 12.32
CA VAL A 582 -14.96 2.00 12.21
C VAL A 582 -14.97 3.01 11.07
N LEU A 583 -15.65 2.70 9.96
CA LEU A 583 -15.74 3.61 8.80
C LEU A 583 -16.41 4.96 9.12
N VAL A 584 -17.23 5.04 10.16
CA VAL A 584 -17.84 6.32 10.61
C VAL A 584 -16.74 7.36 10.89
N LEU A 585 -15.60 6.94 11.43
CA LEU A 585 -14.46 7.82 11.71
C LEU A 585 -13.78 8.35 10.43
N GLY A 586 -14.03 7.75 9.28
CA GLY A 586 -13.48 8.18 8.00
C GLY A 586 -14.08 9.52 7.53
N PHE A 587 -15.36 9.81 7.84
CA PHE A 587 -15.99 11.08 7.46
C PHE A 587 -15.26 12.31 8.05
N PRO A 588 -15.03 12.41 9.38
CA PRO A 588 -14.24 13.51 9.94
C PRO A 588 -12.80 13.50 9.47
N ALA A 589 -12.19 12.34 9.23
CA ALA A 589 -10.83 12.25 8.71
C ALA A 589 -10.67 12.95 7.36
N VAL A 590 -11.60 12.75 6.42
CA VAL A 590 -11.60 13.44 5.12
C VAL A 590 -12.03 14.91 5.24
N ALA A 591 -12.98 15.21 6.12
CA ALA A 591 -13.48 16.58 6.31
C ALA A 591 -12.37 17.57 6.74
N VAL A 592 -11.38 17.11 7.51
CA VAL A 592 -10.24 17.91 7.99
C VAL A 592 -9.26 18.28 6.87
N TRP A 593 -9.25 17.59 5.72
CA TRP A 593 -8.30 17.87 4.62
C TRP A 593 -8.43 19.31 4.11
N ARG A 594 -7.31 19.89 3.68
CA ARG A 594 -7.31 21.12 2.88
C ARG A 594 -7.68 20.78 1.44
N ASN A 595 -8.41 21.69 0.78
CA ASN A 595 -8.73 21.53 -0.63
C ASN A 595 -7.60 22.11 -1.50
N TYR A 596 -6.57 21.30 -1.74
CA TYR A 596 -5.46 21.68 -2.62
C TYR A 596 -5.91 21.65 -4.08
N ARG A 597 -5.55 22.69 -4.85
CA ARG A 597 -5.69 22.68 -6.32
C ARG A 597 -4.47 22.01 -6.95
N LEU A 598 -4.69 21.12 -7.90
CA LEU A 598 -3.64 20.32 -8.55
C LEU A 598 -2.96 21.04 -9.74
N ASP A 599 -2.89 22.37 -9.70
CA ASP A 599 -2.26 23.19 -10.76
C ASP A 599 -0.76 23.45 -10.50
N ARG A 600 -0.24 23.13 -9.31
CA ARG A 600 1.17 23.36 -8.94
C ARG A 600 2.11 22.49 -9.76
N LYS A 601 3.08 23.11 -10.45
CA LYS A 601 4.17 22.40 -11.11
C LYS A 601 5.17 21.90 -10.07
N GLN A 602 5.28 20.59 -9.89
CA GLN A 602 6.22 19.98 -8.96
C GLN A 602 7.43 19.34 -9.66
N ASN A 603 7.31 18.92 -10.91
CA ASN A 603 8.33 18.14 -11.60
C ASN A 603 9.15 18.99 -12.54
N LYS A 604 10.45 18.69 -12.61
CA LYS A 604 11.42 19.22 -13.58
C LYS A 604 11.67 18.14 -14.65
N GLY A 605 12.01 18.56 -15.87
CA GLY A 605 12.32 17.63 -16.98
C GLY A 605 11.11 17.17 -17.78
N VAL A 606 11.23 16.02 -18.46
CA VAL A 606 10.15 15.45 -19.28
C VAL A 606 9.04 14.92 -18.36
N VAL A 607 7.87 15.52 -18.49
CA VAL A 607 6.67 15.17 -17.74
C VAL A 607 5.66 14.61 -18.74
N LEU A 608 5.13 13.40 -18.45
CA LEU A 608 4.09 12.74 -19.23
C LEU A 608 2.69 13.18 -18.79
#